data_3bd5ecd4588e3f92862a346a1ac13142
#
_entry.id   3bd5ecd4588e3f92862a346a1ac13142
#
_cell.length_a   1.000
_cell.length_b   1.000
_cell.length_c   1.000
_cell.angle_alpha   90.00
_cell.angle_beta   90.00
_cell.angle_gamma   90.00
#
_symmetry.space_group_name_H-M   'P 1'
#
loop_
_entity.id
_entity.type
_entity.pdbx_description
1 polymer ?
#
loop_
_entity_poly.entity_id
_entity_poly.type
_entity_poly.pdbx_seq_one_letter_code
_entity_poly.pdbx_strand_id
1 'polypeptide(L)'
;MSAPTSWRVRIGEEETSAVFEPALASAGGGLFVFAHGAGGHMADRGMLAMSERLRGLGLHVVRFNFLYREKKSSHPDTMPRLKECIAAVAAHARREIAPQTLILGGRSMGGRAASMLVAEEFPCDGLLLLAYPLHPAGKPEELRDAHLARIEVPVLCLNGTRDALCRRDLMEGVVHRLTGRWTMHWLESADHGFHVLKGSGRSDEDVLGEIAQTSIAWVSGLERRTAGSL
;
A
#
# COMPACT_ATOMS: atom_id res chain seq x y z
N MET A 1 -16.90 11.48 15.67
CA MET A 1 -16.17 10.67 14.67
C MET A 1 -17.00 10.66 13.40
N SER A 2 -16.42 11.06 12.25
CA SER A 2 -17.13 11.04 10.96
C SER A 2 -17.33 9.59 10.48
N ALA A 3 -18.50 9.29 9.90
CA ALA A 3 -18.78 7.99 9.33
C ALA A 3 -17.99 7.76 8.03
N PRO A 4 -17.73 6.50 7.64
CA PRO A 4 -17.19 6.18 6.32
C PRO A 4 -18.08 6.73 5.20
N THR A 5 -17.45 7.23 4.13
CA THR A 5 -18.14 7.78 2.96
C THR A 5 -17.86 6.92 1.74
N SER A 6 -18.92 6.46 1.09
CA SER A 6 -18.81 5.68 -0.16
C SER A 6 -18.75 6.61 -1.37
N TRP A 7 -17.86 6.30 -2.31
CA TRP A 7 -17.69 7.03 -3.56
C TRP A 7 -17.87 6.11 -4.78
N ARG A 8 -18.31 6.73 -5.88
CA ARG A 8 -18.18 6.18 -7.23
C ARG A 8 -17.15 7.03 -7.97
N VAL A 9 -16.03 6.44 -8.34
CA VAL A 9 -14.91 7.14 -8.96
C VAL A 9 -14.87 6.81 -10.44
N ARG A 10 -14.95 7.84 -11.29
CA ARG A 10 -14.94 7.68 -12.75
C ARG A 10 -13.54 7.44 -13.29
N ILE A 11 -13.44 6.48 -14.23
CA ILE A 11 -12.19 6.08 -14.89
C ILE A 11 -12.51 5.90 -16.39
N GLY A 12 -12.36 6.97 -17.17
CA GLY A 12 -12.89 7.02 -18.53
C GLY A 12 -14.41 6.90 -18.56
N GLU A 13 -14.92 5.86 -19.25
CA GLU A 13 -16.35 5.56 -19.34
C GLU A 13 -16.82 4.60 -18.22
N GLU A 14 -15.92 4.09 -17.41
CA GLU A 14 -16.20 3.14 -16.32
C GLU A 14 -16.16 3.84 -14.96
N GLU A 15 -16.62 3.14 -13.94
CA GLU A 15 -16.57 3.60 -12.56
C GLU A 15 -16.13 2.48 -11.62
N THR A 16 -15.44 2.88 -10.55
CA THR A 16 -15.13 1.97 -9.45
C THR A 16 -15.69 2.45 -8.12
N SER A 17 -15.96 1.49 -7.24
CA SER A 17 -16.37 1.72 -5.87
C SER A 17 -15.14 2.03 -5.02
N ALA A 18 -15.23 3.07 -4.18
CA ALA A 18 -14.25 3.39 -3.16
C ALA A 18 -14.96 3.77 -1.86
N VAL A 19 -14.26 3.63 -0.74
CA VAL A 19 -14.73 4.03 0.58
C VAL A 19 -13.63 4.84 1.26
N PHE A 20 -13.95 6.07 1.62
CA PHE A 20 -13.14 6.88 2.51
C PHE A 20 -13.49 6.54 3.95
N GLU A 21 -12.51 6.22 4.73
CA GLU A 21 -12.61 5.86 6.13
C GLU A 21 -11.76 6.83 6.97
N PRO A 22 -12.40 7.76 7.69
CA PRO A 22 -11.67 8.71 8.52
C PRO A 22 -10.95 8.01 9.67
N ALA A 23 -9.84 8.59 10.13
CA ALA A 23 -9.11 8.16 11.30
C ALA A 23 -10.04 8.09 12.53
N LEU A 24 -9.78 7.13 13.42
CA LEU A 24 -10.54 6.92 14.67
C LEU A 24 -9.87 7.58 15.87
N ALA A 25 -8.56 7.83 15.82
CA ALA A 25 -7.83 8.61 16.79
C ALA A 25 -7.58 10.03 16.29
N SER A 26 -7.05 10.91 17.14
CA SER A 26 -6.59 12.23 16.72
C SER A 26 -5.59 12.07 15.58
N ALA A 27 -5.97 12.55 14.41
CA ALA A 27 -5.26 12.31 13.17
C ALA A 27 -4.15 13.33 12.94
N GLY A 28 -3.02 12.88 12.42
CA GLY A 28 -2.26 13.69 11.47
C GLY A 28 -3.07 13.95 10.19
N GLY A 29 -2.56 14.77 9.28
CA GLY A 29 -3.21 15.06 8.00
C GLY A 29 -3.03 13.98 6.91
N GLY A 30 -2.56 12.78 7.28
CA GLY A 30 -2.19 11.73 6.34
C GLY A 30 -3.38 10.92 5.82
N LEU A 31 -3.38 10.66 4.50
CA LEU A 31 -4.34 9.81 3.81
C LEU A 31 -3.63 8.70 3.04
N PHE A 32 -4.00 7.45 3.29
CA PHE A 32 -3.50 6.28 2.57
C PHE A 32 -4.51 5.77 1.55
N VAL A 33 -4.17 5.82 0.27
CA VAL A 33 -4.91 5.16 -0.81
C VAL A 33 -4.43 3.72 -0.92
N PHE A 34 -5.23 2.81 -0.39
CA PHE A 34 -4.89 1.43 -0.12
C PHE A 34 -5.45 0.48 -1.18
N ALA A 35 -4.60 0.06 -2.11
CA ALA A 35 -4.93 -0.86 -3.20
C ALA A 35 -4.84 -2.33 -2.75
N HIS A 36 -5.82 -3.16 -3.14
CA HIS A 36 -5.84 -4.59 -2.82
C HIS A 36 -4.92 -5.42 -3.72
N GLY A 37 -4.61 -6.66 -3.32
CA GLY A 37 -3.83 -7.63 -4.08
C GLY A 37 -4.63 -8.32 -5.20
N ALA A 38 -3.94 -9.14 -6.00
CA ALA A 38 -4.56 -9.95 -7.05
C ALA A 38 -5.61 -10.90 -6.46
N GLY A 39 -6.76 -11.01 -7.15
CA GLY A 39 -7.88 -11.82 -6.71
C GLY A 39 -8.67 -11.26 -5.51
N GLY A 40 -8.14 -10.23 -4.84
CA GLY A 40 -8.79 -9.57 -3.71
C GLY A 40 -9.80 -8.50 -4.12
N HIS A 41 -10.42 -7.87 -3.12
CA HIS A 41 -11.29 -6.69 -3.27
C HIS A 41 -11.23 -5.81 -2.01
N MET A 42 -11.76 -4.59 -2.11
CA MET A 42 -11.65 -3.59 -1.02
C MET A 42 -12.27 -4.02 0.30
N ALA A 43 -13.19 -4.98 0.31
CA ALA A 43 -13.87 -5.49 1.51
C ALA A 43 -13.34 -6.86 1.97
N ASP A 44 -12.18 -7.31 1.48
CA ASP A 44 -11.53 -8.50 2.01
C ASP A 44 -11.18 -8.33 3.48
N ARG A 45 -11.29 -9.42 4.25
CA ARG A 45 -11.02 -9.43 5.69
C ARG A 45 -9.66 -8.80 6.03
N GLY A 46 -8.61 -9.12 5.28
CA GLY A 46 -7.28 -8.55 5.50
C GLY A 46 -7.20 -7.05 5.20
N MET A 47 -7.92 -6.57 4.17
CA MET A 47 -8.01 -5.14 3.85
C MET A 47 -8.75 -4.37 4.94
N LEU A 48 -9.87 -4.92 5.43
CA LEU A 48 -10.66 -4.34 6.51
C LEU A 48 -9.86 -4.27 7.81
N ALA A 49 -9.25 -5.39 8.21
CA ALA A 49 -8.48 -5.48 9.45
C ALA A 49 -7.28 -4.50 9.46
N MET A 50 -6.56 -4.37 8.33
CA MET A 50 -5.45 -3.43 8.22
C MET A 50 -5.94 -1.97 8.23
N SER A 51 -7.01 -1.66 7.48
CA SER A 51 -7.61 -0.33 7.48
C SER A 51 -8.03 0.09 8.89
N GLU A 52 -8.70 -0.77 9.64
CA GLU A 52 -9.14 -0.49 11.00
C GLU A 52 -7.96 -0.15 11.93
N ARG A 53 -6.86 -0.93 11.85
CA ARG A 53 -5.65 -0.67 12.66
C ARG A 53 -4.99 0.65 12.33
N LEU A 54 -4.80 0.94 11.04
CA LEU A 54 -4.20 2.20 10.59
C LEU A 54 -5.05 3.40 11.05
N ARG A 55 -6.37 3.30 10.92
CA ARG A 55 -7.32 4.32 11.37
C ARG A 55 -7.31 4.48 12.89
N GLY A 56 -7.21 3.37 13.62
CA GLY A 56 -7.08 3.39 15.09
C GLY A 56 -5.84 4.12 15.57
N LEU A 57 -4.81 4.23 14.72
CA LEU A 57 -3.56 4.93 14.99
C LEU A 57 -3.48 6.33 14.33
N GLY A 58 -4.58 6.84 13.77
CA GLY A 58 -4.68 8.22 13.30
C GLY A 58 -4.47 8.44 11.79
N LEU A 59 -4.45 7.40 10.96
CA LEU A 59 -4.34 7.54 9.50
C LEU A 59 -5.71 7.45 8.82
N HIS A 60 -6.04 8.38 7.97
CA HIS A 60 -7.19 8.24 7.06
C HIS A 60 -6.91 7.18 6.00
N VAL A 61 -7.90 6.41 5.59
CA VAL A 61 -7.73 5.35 4.57
C VAL A 61 -8.80 5.47 3.49
N VAL A 62 -8.39 5.32 2.24
CA VAL A 62 -9.30 5.07 1.11
C VAL A 62 -9.04 3.66 0.60
N ARG A 63 -10.05 2.79 0.66
CA ARG A 63 -10.03 1.48 0.02
C ARG A 63 -10.93 1.52 -1.21
N PHE A 64 -10.56 0.82 -2.26
CA PHE A 64 -11.31 0.80 -3.52
C PHE A 64 -11.17 -0.55 -4.22
N ASN A 65 -12.06 -0.82 -5.17
CA ASN A 65 -11.91 -1.96 -6.07
C ASN A 65 -11.13 -1.55 -7.32
N PHE A 66 -10.31 -2.47 -7.87
CA PHE A 66 -9.91 -2.37 -9.26
C PHE A 66 -11.09 -2.70 -10.19
N LEU A 67 -11.10 -2.17 -11.39
CA LEU A 67 -12.23 -2.29 -12.33
C LEU A 67 -12.64 -3.73 -12.64
N TYR A 68 -11.67 -4.66 -12.71
CA TYR A 68 -11.99 -6.07 -12.90
C TYR A 68 -12.90 -6.65 -11.81
N ARG A 69 -12.82 -6.11 -10.58
CA ARG A 69 -13.69 -6.54 -9.48
C ARG A 69 -15.11 -6.01 -9.61
N GLU A 70 -15.28 -4.80 -10.15
CA GLU A 70 -16.61 -4.25 -10.48
C GLU A 70 -17.31 -5.14 -11.53
N LYS A 71 -16.52 -5.70 -12.46
CA LYS A 71 -16.98 -6.67 -13.47
C LYS A 71 -17.13 -8.10 -12.93
N LYS A 72 -16.94 -8.33 -11.63
CA LYS A 72 -16.94 -9.64 -10.97
C LYS A 72 -15.93 -10.63 -11.55
N SER A 73 -14.89 -10.16 -12.22
CA SER A 73 -13.80 -10.99 -12.73
C SER A 73 -12.83 -11.37 -11.61
N SER A 74 -12.27 -12.57 -11.68
CA SER A 74 -11.15 -13.02 -10.85
C SER A 74 -9.79 -12.69 -11.48
N HIS A 75 -9.75 -12.37 -12.79
CA HIS A 75 -8.53 -12.06 -13.53
C HIS A 75 -8.23 -10.57 -13.41
N PRO A 76 -7.06 -10.19 -12.88
CA PRO A 76 -6.66 -8.81 -12.77
C PRO A 76 -6.60 -8.11 -14.14
N ASP A 77 -6.90 -6.81 -14.12
CA ASP A 77 -6.63 -5.93 -15.25
C ASP A 77 -5.13 -5.86 -15.57
N THR A 78 -4.80 -5.34 -16.75
CA THR A 78 -3.41 -5.05 -17.13
C THR A 78 -2.81 -3.98 -16.24
N MET A 79 -1.49 -3.96 -16.09
CA MET A 79 -0.79 -2.99 -15.26
C MET A 79 -1.11 -1.52 -15.60
N PRO A 80 -1.19 -1.10 -16.87
CA PRO A 80 -1.66 0.25 -17.22
C PRO A 80 -3.05 0.57 -16.65
N ARG A 81 -3.99 -0.37 -16.74
CA ARG A 81 -5.36 -0.17 -16.25
C ARG A 81 -5.43 -0.12 -14.71
N LEU A 82 -4.61 -0.91 -14.02
CA LEU A 82 -4.47 -0.85 -12.56
C LEU A 82 -3.92 0.51 -12.12
N LYS A 83 -2.90 1.04 -12.79
CA LYS A 83 -2.33 2.37 -12.54
C LYS A 83 -3.35 3.48 -12.75
N GLU A 84 -4.08 3.43 -13.85
CA GLU A 84 -5.15 4.39 -14.16
C GLU A 84 -6.22 4.42 -13.06
N CYS A 85 -6.60 3.26 -12.55
CA CYS A 85 -7.55 3.14 -11.45
C CYS A 85 -7.00 3.79 -10.17
N ILE A 86 -5.75 3.50 -9.78
CA ILE A 86 -5.12 4.14 -8.61
C ILE A 86 -5.05 5.65 -8.79
N ALA A 87 -4.63 6.14 -9.95
CA ALA A 87 -4.51 7.56 -10.24
C ALA A 87 -5.85 8.30 -10.11
N ALA A 88 -6.93 7.72 -10.67
CA ALA A 88 -8.27 8.30 -10.59
C ALA A 88 -8.78 8.36 -9.15
N VAL A 89 -8.61 7.28 -8.38
CA VAL A 89 -9.01 7.24 -6.96
C VAL A 89 -8.20 8.23 -6.12
N ALA A 90 -6.89 8.31 -6.32
CA ALA A 90 -6.02 9.25 -5.63
C ALA A 90 -6.37 10.70 -5.94
N ALA A 91 -6.63 11.02 -7.22
CA ALA A 91 -7.05 12.35 -7.64
C ALA A 91 -8.42 12.72 -7.05
N HIS A 92 -9.36 11.78 -7.01
CA HIS A 92 -10.66 11.98 -6.37
C HIS A 92 -10.51 12.25 -4.87
N ALA A 93 -9.76 11.41 -4.18
CA ALA A 93 -9.49 11.55 -2.74
C ALA A 93 -8.80 12.88 -2.41
N ARG A 94 -7.86 13.33 -3.24
CA ARG A 94 -7.19 14.64 -3.08
C ARG A 94 -8.17 15.80 -3.17
N ARG A 95 -9.15 15.75 -4.08
CA ARG A 95 -10.18 16.80 -4.22
C ARG A 95 -11.16 16.83 -3.03
N GLU A 96 -11.63 15.64 -2.61
CA GLU A 96 -12.68 15.53 -1.59
C GLU A 96 -12.15 15.76 -0.16
N ILE A 97 -10.89 15.39 0.11
CA ILE A 97 -10.33 15.38 1.47
C ILE A 97 -9.28 16.47 1.66
N ALA A 98 -8.58 16.89 0.59
CA ALA A 98 -7.45 17.81 0.64
C ALA A 98 -6.42 17.44 1.74
N PRO A 99 -5.89 16.20 1.74
CA PRO A 99 -5.00 15.73 2.79
C PRO A 99 -3.68 16.51 2.77
N GLN A 100 -3.08 16.72 3.94
CA GLN A 100 -1.75 17.33 4.06
C GLN A 100 -0.65 16.41 3.53
N THR A 101 -0.85 15.08 3.67
CA THR A 101 0.09 14.05 3.21
C THR A 101 -0.69 12.95 2.49
N LEU A 102 -0.43 12.77 1.20
CA LEU A 102 -1.04 11.71 0.39
C LEU A 102 -0.05 10.55 0.22
N ILE A 103 -0.43 9.39 0.72
CA ILE A 103 0.35 8.16 0.62
C ILE A 103 -0.35 7.22 -0.36
N LEU A 104 0.38 6.75 -1.36
CA LEU A 104 -0.10 5.68 -2.25
C LEU A 104 0.50 4.35 -1.83
N GLY A 105 -0.14 3.27 -2.24
CA GLY A 105 0.43 1.95 -2.03
C GLY A 105 -0.63 0.86 -1.99
N GLY A 106 -0.29 -0.23 -1.34
CA GLY A 106 -1.20 -1.36 -1.29
C GLY A 106 -0.52 -2.67 -1.01
N ARG A 107 -1.31 -3.72 -1.05
CA ARG A 107 -0.85 -5.08 -0.84
C ARG A 107 -0.48 -5.74 -2.16
N SER A 108 0.69 -6.39 -2.22
CA SER A 108 1.10 -7.26 -3.33
C SER A 108 0.96 -6.57 -4.70
N MET A 109 0.12 -7.06 -5.59
CA MET A 109 -0.17 -6.46 -6.92
C MET A 109 -0.53 -4.98 -6.81
N GLY A 110 -1.36 -4.58 -5.84
CA GLY A 110 -1.75 -3.19 -5.65
C GLY A 110 -0.57 -2.29 -5.29
N GLY A 111 0.31 -2.75 -4.40
CA GLY A 111 1.54 -2.05 -4.07
C GLY A 111 2.49 -1.92 -5.26
N ARG A 112 2.62 -2.99 -6.07
CA ARG A 112 3.41 -2.96 -7.30
C ARG A 112 2.82 -1.98 -8.32
N ALA A 113 1.52 -1.96 -8.52
CA ALA A 113 0.87 -1.01 -9.43
C ALA A 113 1.07 0.44 -8.98
N ALA A 114 0.94 0.70 -7.67
CA ALA A 114 1.19 2.02 -7.09
C ALA A 114 2.66 2.44 -7.27
N SER A 115 3.63 1.55 -7.03
CA SER A 115 5.05 1.84 -7.23
C SER A 115 5.39 2.16 -8.68
N MET A 116 4.78 1.46 -9.65
CA MET A 116 4.95 1.75 -11.07
C MET A 116 4.34 3.10 -11.46
N LEU A 117 3.18 3.46 -10.92
CA LEU A 117 2.55 4.76 -11.12
C LEU A 117 3.41 5.90 -10.58
N VAL A 118 3.97 5.75 -9.38
CA VAL A 118 4.83 6.78 -8.79
C VAL A 118 6.17 6.89 -9.50
N ALA A 119 6.70 5.79 -10.03
CA ALA A 119 7.89 5.81 -10.90
C ALA A 119 7.65 6.52 -12.24
N GLU A 120 6.39 6.83 -12.59
CA GLU A 120 5.96 7.67 -13.72
C GLU A 120 5.59 9.10 -13.25
N GLU A 121 6.15 9.52 -12.11
CA GLU A 121 6.05 10.88 -11.56
C GLU A 121 4.63 11.29 -11.10
N PHE A 122 3.73 10.31 -10.82
CA PHE A 122 2.43 10.64 -10.23
C PHE A 122 2.64 11.29 -8.85
N PRO A 123 2.06 12.47 -8.57
CA PRO A 123 2.35 13.22 -7.37
C PRO A 123 1.75 12.56 -6.12
N CYS A 124 2.62 12.25 -5.15
CA CYS A 124 2.28 11.82 -3.80
C CYS A 124 3.45 12.13 -2.85
N ASP A 125 3.23 11.99 -1.54
CA ASP A 125 4.22 12.33 -0.53
C ASP A 125 4.99 11.10 -0.03
N GLY A 126 4.51 9.90 -0.35
CA GLY A 126 5.18 8.66 0.00
C GLY A 126 4.48 7.39 -0.52
N LEU A 127 5.21 6.28 -0.49
CA LEU A 127 4.72 4.95 -0.85
C LEU A 127 4.76 4.00 0.35
N LEU A 128 3.62 3.34 0.62
CA LEU A 128 3.51 2.28 1.61
C LEU A 128 3.23 0.94 0.92
N LEU A 129 4.22 0.07 0.88
CA LEU A 129 4.18 -1.20 0.17
C LEU A 129 4.08 -2.36 1.17
N LEU A 130 2.99 -3.12 1.09
CA LEU A 130 2.71 -4.27 1.95
C LEU A 130 2.84 -5.56 1.15
N ALA A 131 3.76 -6.44 1.53
CA ALA A 131 4.10 -7.68 0.83
C ALA A 131 4.40 -7.42 -0.67
N TYR A 132 5.38 -6.58 -0.96
CA TYR A 132 5.78 -6.29 -2.34
C TYR A 132 6.26 -7.55 -3.05
N PRO A 133 5.68 -7.92 -4.21
CA PRO A 133 6.04 -9.14 -4.92
C PRO A 133 7.26 -8.90 -5.82
N LEU A 134 8.47 -8.98 -5.26
CA LEU A 134 9.72 -8.70 -5.96
C LEU A 134 9.95 -9.62 -7.17
N HIS A 135 9.46 -10.84 -7.12
CA HIS A 135 9.55 -11.81 -8.22
C HIS A 135 8.30 -12.71 -8.26
N PRO A 136 8.04 -13.43 -9.37
CA PRO A 136 7.01 -14.47 -9.38
C PRO A 136 7.36 -15.63 -8.44
N ALA A 137 6.35 -16.38 -8.01
CA ALA A 137 6.58 -17.59 -7.23
C ALA A 137 7.45 -18.59 -8.00
N GLY A 138 8.50 -19.10 -7.36
CA GLY A 138 9.40 -20.07 -7.97
C GLY A 138 10.36 -19.52 -9.05
N LYS A 139 10.37 -18.19 -9.27
CA LYS A 139 11.22 -17.54 -10.30
C LYS A 139 11.97 -16.34 -9.72
N PRO A 140 12.87 -16.55 -8.75
CA PRO A 140 13.59 -15.47 -8.09
C PRO A 140 14.53 -14.68 -9.00
N GLU A 141 14.86 -15.21 -10.19
CA GLU A 141 15.65 -14.56 -11.22
C GLU A 141 14.88 -13.50 -12.02
N GLU A 142 13.54 -13.55 -12.02
CA GLU A 142 12.68 -12.59 -12.72
C GLU A 142 12.31 -11.41 -11.82
N LEU A 143 13.27 -10.51 -11.51
CA LEU A 143 13.03 -9.39 -10.61
C LEU A 143 12.09 -8.34 -11.22
N ARG A 144 11.24 -7.78 -10.38
CA ARG A 144 10.28 -6.71 -10.71
C ARG A 144 10.74 -5.37 -10.14
N ASP A 145 12.02 -5.05 -10.30
CA ASP A 145 12.70 -3.91 -9.67
C ASP A 145 13.06 -2.76 -10.62
N ALA A 146 12.99 -2.95 -11.95
CA ALA A 146 13.49 -2.01 -12.95
C ALA A 146 12.92 -0.57 -12.83
N HIS A 147 11.72 -0.40 -12.27
CA HIS A 147 11.10 0.93 -12.08
C HIS A 147 11.42 1.55 -10.72
N LEU A 148 11.90 0.78 -9.74
CA LEU A 148 12.07 1.23 -8.36
C LEU A 148 13.10 2.35 -8.22
N ALA A 149 14.13 2.35 -9.06
CA ALA A 149 15.17 3.39 -9.07
C ALA A 149 14.66 4.78 -9.50
N ARG A 150 13.49 4.86 -10.15
CA ARG A 150 12.88 6.13 -10.55
C ARG A 150 11.94 6.72 -9.50
N ILE A 151 11.75 6.04 -8.36
CA ILE A 151 10.89 6.52 -7.29
C ILE A 151 11.66 7.51 -6.43
N GLU A 152 11.24 8.77 -6.45
CA GLU A 152 11.89 9.86 -5.75
C GLU A 152 11.27 10.18 -4.38
N VAL A 153 10.06 9.72 -4.11
CA VAL A 153 9.39 9.89 -2.82
C VAL A 153 9.90 8.87 -1.79
N PRO A 154 9.78 9.15 -0.48
CA PRO A 154 10.05 8.16 0.55
C PRO A 154 9.20 6.90 0.39
N VAL A 155 9.80 5.74 0.63
CA VAL A 155 9.13 4.43 0.55
C VAL A 155 9.32 3.68 1.86
N LEU A 156 8.22 3.15 2.39
CA LEU A 156 8.23 2.10 3.40
C LEU A 156 7.75 0.80 2.76
N CYS A 157 8.59 -0.23 2.79
CA CYS A 157 8.26 -1.56 2.29
C CYS A 157 8.30 -2.57 3.43
N LEU A 158 7.17 -3.25 3.69
CA LEU A 158 7.04 -4.26 4.73
C LEU A 158 6.78 -5.63 4.08
N ASN A 159 7.71 -6.57 4.26
CA ASN A 159 7.58 -7.93 3.75
C ASN A 159 7.88 -8.96 4.83
N GLY A 160 7.24 -10.11 4.73
CA GLY A 160 7.53 -11.24 5.58
C GLY A 160 8.86 -11.91 5.25
N THR A 161 9.59 -12.40 6.26
CA THR A 161 10.86 -13.13 6.04
C THR A 161 10.67 -14.49 5.36
N ARG A 162 9.42 -14.99 5.29
CA ARG A 162 9.02 -16.23 4.60
C ARG A 162 8.19 -15.99 3.34
N ASP A 163 8.20 -14.75 2.82
CA ASP A 163 7.44 -14.40 1.61
C ASP A 163 8.03 -15.08 0.36
N ALA A 164 7.27 -16.00 -0.23
CA ALA A 164 7.68 -16.75 -1.44
C ALA A 164 7.76 -15.87 -2.71
N LEU A 165 7.26 -14.63 -2.67
CA LEU A 165 7.32 -13.65 -3.77
C LEU A 165 8.38 -12.57 -3.52
N CYS A 166 9.12 -12.61 -2.39
CA CYS A 166 10.10 -11.61 -2.04
C CYS A 166 11.23 -12.24 -1.19
N ARG A 167 12.21 -12.84 -1.84
CA ARG A 167 13.39 -13.35 -1.13
C ARG A 167 14.15 -12.19 -0.50
N ARG A 168 14.50 -12.37 0.78
CA ARG A 168 15.14 -11.35 1.60
C ARG A 168 16.46 -10.88 1.02
N ASP A 169 17.35 -11.80 0.68
CA ASP A 169 18.66 -11.52 0.10
C ASP A 169 18.58 -10.71 -1.21
N LEU A 170 17.62 -11.04 -2.07
CA LEU A 170 17.40 -10.33 -3.32
C LEU A 170 16.86 -8.91 -3.08
N MET A 171 15.90 -8.77 -2.17
CA MET A 171 15.31 -7.46 -1.86
C MET A 171 16.33 -6.54 -1.17
N GLU A 172 17.15 -7.05 -0.26
CA GLU A 172 18.24 -6.30 0.35
C GLU A 172 19.26 -5.82 -0.70
N GLY A 173 19.60 -6.69 -1.66
CA GLY A 173 20.44 -6.34 -2.82
C GLY A 173 19.81 -5.28 -3.73
N VAL A 174 18.49 -5.30 -3.93
CA VAL A 174 17.78 -4.24 -4.66
C VAL A 174 17.82 -2.93 -3.89
N VAL A 175 17.41 -2.92 -2.62
CA VAL A 175 17.35 -1.70 -1.79
C VAL A 175 18.73 -1.05 -1.64
N HIS A 176 19.80 -1.84 -1.54
CA HIS A 176 21.16 -1.32 -1.48
C HIS A 176 21.57 -0.48 -2.72
N ARG A 177 20.96 -0.75 -3.89
CA ARG A 177 21.18 0.01 -5.13
C ARG A 177 20.29 1.24 -5.26
N LEU A 178 19.26 1.36 -4.41
CA LEU A 178 18.33 2.48 -4.44
C LEU A 178 18.87 3.65 -3.61
N THR A 179 18.48 4.86 -3.97
CA THR A 179 18.82 6.05 -3.17
C THR A 179 18.15 5.99 -1.81
N GLY A 180 18.75 6.55 -0.76
CA GLY A 180 18.41 6.42 0.67
C GLY A 180 16.99 6.82 1.11
N ARG A 181 16.01 6.80 0.22
CA ARG A 181 14.58 7.07 0.49
C ARG A 181 13.78 5.81 0.78
N TRP A 182 14.38 4.62 0.68
CA TRP A 182 13.76 3.35 0.94
C TRP A 182 14.02 2.89 2.37
N THR A 183 12.95 2.57 3.08
CA THR A 183 12.97 1.91 4.38
C THR A 183 12.39 0.52 4.20
N MET A 184 13.20 -0.51 4.45
CA MET A 184 12.76 -1.90 4.44
C MET A 184 12.52 -2.35 5.87
N HIS A 185 11.36 -2.94 6.13
CA HIS A 185 11.01 -3.54 7.41
C HIS A 185 10.61 -5.00 7.21
N TRP A 186 11.34 -5.91 7.86
CA TRP A 186 11.10 -7.34 7.78
C TRP A 186 10.22 -7.81 8.93
N LEU A 187 9.09 -8.43 8.56
CA LEU A 187 8.15 -9.04 9.48
C LEU A 187 8.59 -10.48 9.73
N GLU A 188 9.20 -10.72 10.89
CA GLU A 188 9.81 -11.99 11.21
C GLU A 188 8.78 -13.11 11.21
N SER A 189 9.14 -14.26 10.57
CA SER A 189 8.33 -15.47 10.43
C SER A 189 7.02 -15.31 9.64
N ALA A 190 6.71 -14.13 9.08
CA ALA A 190 5.51 -13.93 8.28
C ALA A 190 5.71 -14.37 6.83
N ASP A 191 4.66 -14.89 6.22
CA ASP A 191 4.59 -15.21 4.79
C ASP A 191 3.99 -14.05 3.95
N HIS A 192 3.74 -14.29 2.67
CA HIS A 192 3.10 -13.29 1.77
C HIS A 192 1.71 -12.86 2.23
N GLY A 193 1.01 -13.71 2.99
CA GLY A 193 -0.30 -13.43 3.59
C GLY A 193 -0.24 -12.68 4.91
N PHE A 194 0.96 -12.49 5.47
CA PHE A 194 1.23 -12.06 6.83
C PHE A 194 0.85 -13.09 7.89
N HIS A 195 0.76 -14.38 7.49
CA HIS A 195 0.54 -15.49 8.40
C HIS A 195 1.86 -16.00 8.97
N VAL A 196 1.84 -16.37 10.24
CA VAL A 196 2.98 -16.96 10.94
C VAL A 196 2.73 -18.41 11.31
N LEU A 197 3.80 -19.19 11.45
CA LEU A 197 3.70 -20.57 11.92
C LEU A 197 3.40 -20.59 13.41
N LYS A 198 2.63 -21.60 13.87
CA LYS A 198 2.30 -21.79 15.31
C LYS A 198 3.54 -21.83 16.21
N GLY A 199 4.67 -22.34 15.70
CA GLY A 199 5.93 -22.44 16.44
C GLY A 199 6.78 -21.17 16.43
N SER A 200 6.33 -20.08 15.80
CA SER A 200 7.10 -18.82 15.72
C SER A 200 7.10 -18.01 17.02
N GLY A 201 6.23 -18.34 17.96
CA GLY A 201 6.03 -17.53 19.17
C GLY A 201 5.25 -16.22 18.93
N ARG A 202 4.68 -16.04 17.72
CA ARG A 202 3.91 -14.86 17.30
C ARG A 202 2.56 -15.28 16.74
N SER A 203 1.60 -14.36 16.74
CA SER A 203 0.31 -14.47 16.08
C SER A 203 0.23 -13.59 14.83
N ASP A 204 -0.72 -13.86 13.93
CA ASP A 204 -1.02 -12.98 12.79
C ASP A 204 -1.43 -11.58 13.27
N GLU A 205 -2.07 -11.50 14.44
CA GLU A 205 -2.47 -10.25 15.09
C GLU A 205 -1.26 -9.40 15.48
N ASP A 206 -0.20 -10.02 16.02
CA ASP A 206 1.05 -9.33 16.36
C ASP A 206 1.71 -8.75 15.10
N VAL A 207 1.69 -9.50 14.00
CA VAL A 207 2.24 -9.04 12.72
C VAL A 207 1.45 -7.86 12.17
N LEU A 208 0.12 -7.93 12.18
CA LEU A 208 -0.73 -6.82 11.74
C LEU A 208 -0.56 -5.57 12.63
N GLY A 209 -0.38 -5.76 13.93
CA GLY A 209 -0.07 -4.69 14.87
C GLY A 209 1.28 -4.02 14.56
N GLU A 210 2.33 -4.82 14.32
CA GLU A 210 3.66 -4.34 13.94
C GLU A 210 3.63 -3.55 12.62
N ILE A 211 2.92 -4.06 11.60
CA ILE A 211 2.73 -3.34 10.32
C ILE A 211 2.11 -1.97 10.57
N ALA A 212 1.03 -1.91 11.34
CA ALA A 212 0.31 -0.66 11.58
C ALA A 212 1.17 0.35 12.36
N GLN A 213 1.84 -0.08 13.44
CA GLN A 213 2.72 0.77 14.25
C GLN A 213 3.89 1.32 13.44
N THR A 214 4.57 0.45 12.66
CA THR A 214 5.68 0.84 11.80
C THR A 214 5.22 1.84 10.73
N SER A 215 4.07 1.61 10.12
CA SER A 215 3.49 2.49 9.11
C SER A 215 3.19 3.87 9.68
N ILE A 216 2.54 3.97 10.84
CA ILE A 216 2.22 5.25 11.47
C ILE A 216 3.46 6.02 11.92
N ALA A 217 4.46 5.34 12.50
CA ALA A 217 5.71 5.97 12.87
C ALA A 217 6.42 6.59 11.64
N TRP A 218 6.40 5.88 10.51
CA TRP A 218 6.96 6.36 9.26
C TRP A 218 6.17 7.54 8.68
N VAL A 219 4.83 7.47 8.65
CA VAL A 219 3.95 8.57 8.19
C VAL A 219 4.20 9.84 9.01
N SER A 220 4.23 9.74 10.34
CA SER A 220 4.52 10.87 11.22
C SER A 220 5.90 11.50 10.94
N GLY A 221 6.85 10.71 10.44
CA GLY A 221 8.15 11.19 9.96
C GLY A 221 8.05 12.02 8.67
N LEU A 222 7.13 11.67 7.76
CA LEU A 222 6.86 12.44 6.54
C LEU A 222 6.23 13.80 6.87
N GLU A 223 5.19 13.80 7.69
CA GLU A 223 4.44 15.01 8.09
C GLU A 223 5.37 16.07 8.72
N ARG A 224 6.31 15.63 9.58
CA ARG A 224 7.30 16.54 10.18
C ARG A 224 8.24 17.19 9.17
N ARG A 225 8.61 16.47 8.11
CA ARG A 225 9.47 17.00 7.04
C ARG A 225 8.77 18.05 6.20
N THR A 226 7.50 17.82 5.87
CA THR A 226 6.67 18.76 5.11
C THR A 226 6.42 20.05 5.91
N ALA A 227 6.16 19.94 7.21
CA ALA A 227 5.95 21.10 8.09
C ALA A 227 7.23 21.93 8.35
N GLY A 228 8.42 21.32 8.30
CA GLY A 228 9.70 22.00 8.50
C GLY A 228 10.27 22.65 7.24
N SER A 229 9.61 22.52 6.08
CA SER A 229 10.05 23.07 4.79
C SER A 229 9.26 24.32 4.37
N LEU A 230 8.39 24.84 5.23
CA LEU A 230 7.64 26.10 5.13
C LEU A 230 8.24 27.16 6.05
#